data_8c66a74eeb76918e02928df2c17d0511
#
_entry.id   8c66a74eeb76918e02928df2c17d0511
#
_cell.length_a   1.000
_cell.length_b   1.000
_cell.length_c   1.000
_cell.angle_alpha   90.00
_cell.angle_beta   90.00
_cell.angle_gamma   90.00
#
_symmetry.space_group_name_H-M   'P 1'
#
loop_
_entity.id
_entity.type
_entity.pdbx_description
1 polymer ?
#
loop_
_entity_poly.entity_id
_entity_poly.type
_entity_poly.pdbx_seq_one_letter_code
_entity_poly.pdbx_strand_id
1 'polypeptide(L)'
;MLVSGTVSGALDDSFSTTGHLELFDLNLSDPTADMIPKGSLSLPQRFSRLAWTTHSVSNDSGEESMQLGIIAGGMEDGSLNIWNAAAVMNGAPESECLLTRVEKHHSHVRGLAFNPFQANLLASGAGDNELCIWDLTAPAQPSVYTVGGAKPSTSGSSGDISHLAWNRKVSHILATAGSSGTVSVWDLKSQRQVISFGQTASSATSNRPSHNTTSAAIAWHPLEATMCLVGSDGYGPLQMWDLRHAVSPIATWHGHAMESGPMAVDWCPHDSRLVLSSGKDGRTLCWNAQSGTVTATIEQSSNWTFDVQWSPAIPSLAATCSFDGTVSVEQIVLPLVEETAASATSATSAKPLIPSWHAAPVTAHLAFGGSLAASHRQAAPFTVALHAVAAERGQLAAVERLLETLQPVDSAGNEEAMREVLESQLAQHTSRSDDYGVRVWETMQLLW
;
A
#
# COMPACT_ATOMS: atom_id res chain seq x y z
N MET A 1 6.08 -5.23 10.87
CA MET A 1 6.36 -4.14 11.81
C MET A 1 5.49 -2.95 11.46
N LEU A 2 5.10 -2.17 12.47
CA LEU A 2 4.27 -0.97 12.35
C LEU A 2 4.93 0.16 13.15
N VAL A 3 4.81 1.40 12.67
CA VAL A 3 5.21 2.60 13.39
C VAL A 3 4.00 3.48 13.62
N SER A 4 3.86 4.01 14.84
CA SER A 4 2.86 5.00 15.18
C SER A 4 3.46 6.22 15.86
N GLY A 5 2.75 7.33 15.82
CA GLY A 5 3.17 8.55 16.46
C GLY A 5 1.98 9.40 16.91
N THR A 6 2.13 10.09 18.04
CA THR A 6 1.10 10.99 18.56
C THR A 6 0.91 12.18 17.63
N VAL A 7 -0.30 12.30 17.06
CA VAL A 7 -0.63 13.32 16.06
C VAL A 7 -0.84 14.69 16.71
N SER A 8 -0.39 15.73 16.02
CA SER A 8 -0.65 17.13 16.36
C SER A 8 -2.16 17.43 16.32
N GLY A 9 -2.65 18.18 17.31
CA GLY A 9 -4.06 18.56 17.43
C GLY A 9 -4.96 17.55 18.16
N ALA A 10 -4.49 16.34 18.48
CA ALA A 10 -5.21 15.45 19.40
C ALA A 10 -5.20 16.03 20.82
N LEU A 11 -6.38 16.11 21.43
CA LEU A 11 -6.52 16.50 22.83
C LEU A 11 -6.53 15.23 23.66
N ASP A 12 -5.51 15.05 24.47
CA ASP A 12 -5.54 14.05 25.53
C ASP A 12 -6.08 14.69 26.84
N ASP A 13 -6.51 13.84 27.77
CA ASP A 13 -7.05 14.29 29.07
C ASP A 13 -6.02 15.06 29.90
N SER A 14 -4.74 14.96 29.59
CA SER A 14 -3.64 15.61 30.30
C SER A 14 -3.22 16.96 29.71
N PHE A 15 -3.76 17.35 28.55
CA PHE A 15 -3.30 18.51 27.76
C PHE A 15 -1.78 18.52 27.51
N SER A 16 -1.18 17.34 27.48
CA SER A 16 0.25 17.18 27.23
C SER A 16 0.60 17.57 25.80
N THR A 17 1.73 18.23 25.61
CA THR A 17 2.33 18.50 24.30
C THR A 17 3.31 17.42 23.88
N THR A 18 3.57 16.45 24.76
CA THR A 18 4.53 15.36 24.48
C THR A 18 3.99 14.46 23.39
N GLY A 19 4.87 14.13 22.44
CA GLY A 19 4.62 13.13 21.41
C GLY A 19 5.29 11.80 21.79
N HIS A 20 4.72 10.71 21.31
CA HIS A 20 5.32 9.38 21.44
C HIS A 20 5.52 8.78 20.05
N LEU A 21 6.69 8.24 19.80
CA LEU A 21 7.00 7.40 18.64
C LEU A 21 7.09 5.96 19.11
N GLU A 22 6.25 5.09 18.57
CA GLU A 22 6.15 3.70 18.99
C GLU A 22 6.34 2.76 17.80
N LEU A 23 7.12 1.72 18.01
CA LEU A 23 7.33 0.64 17.03
C LEU A 23 6.77 -0.67 17.57
N PHE A 24 5.98 -1.33 16.72
CA PHE A 24 5.32 -2.59 17.02
C PHE A 24 5.88 -3.70 16.15
N ASP A 25 6.12 -4.84 16.79
CA ASP A 25 6.37 -6.09 16.08
C ASP A 25 5.05 -6.87 16.04
N LEU A 26 4.47 -6.99 14.86
CA LEU A 26 3.13 -7.55 14.70
C LEU A 26 3.15 -9.06 14.91
N ASN A 27 2.49 -9.53 15.97
CA ASN A 27 2.22 -10.96 16.16
C ASN A 27 0.91 -11.32 15.44
N LEU A 28 1.03 -11.74 14.18
CA LEU A 28 -0.14 -12.12 13.38
C LEU A 28 -0.70 -13.52 13.71
N SER A 29 -0.06 -14.23 14.65
CA SER A 29 -0.50 -15.57 15.06
C SER A 29 -1.65 -15.52 16.06
N ASP A 30 -1.80 -14.42 16.78
CA ASP A 30 -2.88 -14.22 17.76
C ASP A 30 -3.60 -12.89 17.47
N PRO A 31 -4.75 -12.94 16.78
CA PRO A 31 -5.49 -11.73 16.41
C PRO A 31 -6.23 -11.07 17.58
N THR A 32 -6.25 -11.71 18.75
CA THR A 32 -6.96 -11.19 19.95
C THR A 32 -6.03 -10.50 20.93
N ALA A 33 -4.71 -10.62 20.74
CA ALA A 33 -3.73 -9.99 21.61
C ALA A 33 -3.54 -8.52 21.22
N ASP A 34 -3.55 -7.64 22.22
CA ASP A 34 -3.19 -6.24 22.04
C ASP A 34 -1.74 -6.09 21.55
N MET A 35 -1.51 -5.15 20.66
CA MET A 35 -0.17 -4.83 20.17
C MET A 35 0.61 -4.11 21.27
N ILE A 36 1.71 -4.70 21.71
CA ILE A 36 2.62 -4.09 22.68
C ILE A 36 3.76 -3.42 21.94
N PRO A 37 4.05 -2.12 22.18
CA PRO A 37 5.18 -1.46 21.56
C PRO A 37 6.48 -2.09 22.02
N LYS A 38 7.34 -2.47 21.07
CA LYS A 38 8.66 -3.05 21.35
C LYS A 38 9.71 -1.96 21.57
N GLY A 39 9.55 -0.81 20.89
CA GLY A 39 10.36 0.38 21.10
C GLY A 39 9.47 1.60 21.23
N SER A 40 9.77 2.49 22.15
CA SER A 40 9.05 3.74 22.38
C SER A 40 10.01 4.87 22.69
N LEU A 41 9.78 6.04 22.08
CA LEU A 41 10.48 7.30 22.37
C LEU A 41 9.47 8.36 22.73
N SER A 42 9.75 9.09 23.82
CA SER A 42 8.98 10.28 24.21
C SER A 42 9.67 11.52 23.66
N LEU A 43 8.90 12.36 22.95
CA LEU A 43 9.39 13.55 22.28
C LEU A 43 8.71 14.80 22.83
N PRO A 44 9.37 15.95 22.84
CA PRO A 44 8.80 17.20 23.34
C PRO A 44 7.70 17.76 22.44
N GLN A 45 7.56 17.23 21.23
CA GLN A 45 6.65 17.73 20.19
C GLN A 45 5.87 16.59 19.55
N ARG A 46 4.71 16.91 18.99
CA ARG A 46 3.83 15.96 18.30
C ARG A 46 4.14 15.91 16.81
N PHE A 47 3.75 14.80 16.20
CA PHE A 47 3.90 14.58 14.77
C PHE A 47 2.77 15.24 13.99
N SER A 48 3.11 15.78 12.82
CA SER A 48 2.14 16.06 11.77
C SER A 48 2.04 14.93 10.75
N ARG A 49 3.17 14.29 10.44
CA ARG A 49 3.22 13.16 9.52
C ARG A 49 4.43 12.27 9.83
N LEU A 50 4.27 10.95 9.62
CA LEU A 50 5.34 9.96 9.67
C LEU A 50 5.53 9.31 8.32
N ALA A 51 6.78 8.96 8.02
CA ALA A 51 7.14 8.13 6.88
C ALA A 51 8.27 7.18 7.25
N TRP A 52 8.23 5.97 6.72
CA TRP A 52 9.22 4.94 7.00
C TRP A 52 9.71 4.31 5.70
N THR A 53 11.04 4.18 5.55
CA THR A 53 11.65 3.38 4.50
C THR A 53 12.29 2.14 5.09
N THR A 54 11.96 0.98 4.54
CA THR A 54 12.53 -0.30 4.95
C THR A 54 13.83 -0.63 4.23
N HIS A 55 14.21 0.16 3.22
CA HIS A 55 15.47 -0.03 2.52
C HIS A 55 16.60 0.48 3.41
N SER A 56 17.58 -0.37 3.66
CA SER A 56 18.81 0.04 4.33
C SER A 56 19.52 1.08 3.43
N VAL A 57 19.72 2.27 3.95
CA VAL A 57 20.62 3.22 3.33
C VAL A 57 22.02 2.66 3.54
N SER A 58 22.63 2.14 2.49
CA SER A 58 23.97 1.60 2.54
C SER A 58 24.96 2.74 2.76
N ASN A 59 25.40 2.90 3.99
CA ASN A 59 26.61 3.66 4.25
C ASN A 59 27.81 2.78 3.91
N ASP A 60 28.81 3.35 3.22
CA ASP A 60 30.11 2.71 2.93
C ASP A 60 30.87 2.22 4.18
N SER A 61 30.37 2.50 5.38
CA SER A 61 30.99 2.16 6.66
C SER A 61 30.67 0.75 7.19
N GLY A 62 29.86 -0.04 6.49
CA GLY A 62 29.66 -1.47 6.84
C GLY A 62 28.95 -1.72 8.18
N GLU A 63 28.34 -0.75 8.79
CA GLU A 63 27.62 -0.91 10.05
C GLU A 63 26.25 -1.56 9.81
N GLU A 64 26.05 -2.72 10.41
CA GLU A 64 24.80 -3.50 10.44
C GLU A 64 23.63 -2.76 11.11
N SER A 65 23.81 -1.52 11.56
CA SER A 65 22.90 -0.79 12.45
C SER A 65 21.62 -0.26 11.79
N MET A 66 21.50 -0.28 10.45
CA MET A 66 20.34 0.26 9.74
C MET A 66 19.49 -0.80 9.02
N GLN A 67 19.47 -2.02 9.51
CA GLN A 67 18.72 -3.14 8.87
C GLN A 67 17.20 -2.89 8.76
N LEU A 68 16.62 -2.09 9.67
CA LEU A 68 15.21 -1.75 9.67
C LEU A 68 14.89 -0.45 8.93
N GLY A 69 15.90 0.20 8.35
CA GLY A 69 15.75 1.46 7.62
C GLY A 69 15.61 2.68 8.53
N ILE A 70 15.04 3.74 7.97
CA ILE A 70 14.96 5.08 8.58
C ILE A 70 13.52 5.50 8.73
N ILE A 71 13.18 6.08 9.89
CA ILE A 71 11.89 6.73 10.14
C ILE A 71 12.10 8.25 10.04
N ALA A 72 11.26 8.92 9.30
CA ALA A 72 11.21 10.38 9.22
C ALA A 72 9.90 10.89 9.82
N GLY A 73 9.98 11.92 10.64
CA GLY A 73 8.82 12.60 11.23
C GLY A 73 8.83 14.07 10.90
N GLY A 74 7.73 14.53 10.31
CA GLY A 74 7.40 15.94 10.18
C GLY A 74 6.70 16.42 11.43
N MET A 75 7.27 17.43 12.06
CA MET A 75 6.82 17.92 13.36
C MET A 75 5.90 19.14 13.22
N GLU A 76 5.19 19.44 14.30
CA GLU A 76 4.28 20.59 14.40
C GLU A 76 5.02 21.94 14.32
N ASP A 77 6.26 21.99 14.78
CA ASP A 77 7.10 23.21 14.77
C ASP A 77 7.79 23.48 13.42
N GLY A 78 7.57 22.63 12.41
CA GLY A 78 8.24 22.72 11.12
C GLY A 78 9.59 21.99 11.06
N SER A 79 10.02 21.36 12.15
CA SER A 79 11.23 20.53 12.14
C SER A 79 10.98 19.19 11.47
N LEU A 80 12.03 18.65 10.87
CA LEU A 80 12.09 17.31 10.34
C LEU A 80 13.08 16.52 11.18
N ASN A 81 12.60 15.46 11.81
CA ASN A 81 13.41 14.56 12.60
C ASN A 81 13.58 13.23 11.89
N ILE A 82 14.78 12.66 11.96
CA ILE A 82 15.14 11.41 11.28
C ILE A 82 15.73 10.46 12.30
N TRP A 83 15.15 9.28 12.44
CA TRP A 83 15.54 8.25 13.40
C TRP A 83 15.99 6.97 12.74
N ASN A 84 16.91 6.27 13.41
CA ASN A 84 17.27 4.91 13.09
C ASN A 84 16.22 3.94 13.67
N ALA A 85 15.46 3.26 12.81
CA ALA A 85 14.41 2.34 13.23
C ALA A 85 14.91 1.20 14.11
N ALA A 86 16.11 0.67 13.82
CA ALA A 86 16.71 -0.42 14.61
C ALA A 86 17.09 0.03 16.02
N ALA A 87 17.61 1.25 16.18
CA ALA A 87 17.94 1.80 17.49
C ALA A 87 16.69 2.02 18.35
N VAL A 88 15.62 2.57 17.75
CA VAL A 88 14.33 2.72 18.44
C VAL A 88 13.76 1.38 18.88
N MET A 89 13.78 0.37 17.99
CA MET A 89 13.31 -0.98 18.28
C MET A 89 14.05 -1.65 19.43
N ASN A 90 15.35 -1.37 19.55
CA ASN A 90 16.20 -1.92 20.62
C ASN A 90 16.10 -1.14 21.95
N GLY A 91 15.26 -0.08 21.99
CA GLY A 91 15.10 0.75 23.20
C GLY A 91 16.33 1.59 23.53
N ALA A 92 17.13 1.98 22.53
CA ALA A 92 18.27 2.85 22.72
C ALA A 92 17.82 4.27 23.19
N PRO A 93 18.70 5.03 23.86
CA PRO A 93 18.38 6.38 24.27
C PRO A 93 18.14 7.29 23.05
N GLU A 94 17.34 8.35 23.21
CA GLU A 94 16.98 9.29 22.14
C GLU A 94 18.21 9.81 21.38
N SER A 95 19.31 10.08 22.07
CA SER A 95 20.56 10.58 21.47
C SER A 95 21.21 9.60 20.48
N GLU A 96 20.94 8.31 20.60
CA GLU A 96 21.44 7.28 19.69
C GLU A 96 20.41 6.94 18.60
N CYS A 97 19.12 7.13 18.90
CA CYS A 97 18.04 6.91 17.95
C CYS A 97 17.95 8.02 16.93
N LEU A 98 18.11 9.28 17.35
CA LEU A 98 17.98 10.47 16.50
C LEU A 98 19.26 10.65 15.66
N LEU A 99 19.13 10.44 14.34
CA LEU A 99 20.24 10.67 13.41
C LEU A 99 20.45 12.15 13.13
N THR A 100 19.36 12.88 12.93
CA THR A 100 19.41 14.33 12.71
C THR A 100 18.06 14.98 12.96
N ARG A 101 18.13 16.25 13.33
CA ARG A 101 16.99 17.18 13.38
C ARG A 101 17.31 18.41 12.53
N VAL A 102 16.41 18.74 11.62
CA VAL A 102 16.59 19.88 10.71
C VAL A 102 15.39 20.79 10.80
N GLU A 103 15.66 22.07 11.02
CA GLU A 103 14.67 23.14 11.05
C GLU A 103 14.77 23.93 9.75
N LYS A 104 13.92 23.58 8.79
CA LYS A 104 13.91 24.19 7.46
C LYS A 104 12.58 24.84 7.13
N HIS A 105 11.48 24.16 7.47
CA HIS A 105 10.15 24.66 7.24
C HIS A 105 9.72 25.66 8.35
N HIS A 106 8.87 26.60 7.97
CA HIS A 106 8.37 27.63 8.89
C HIS A 106 7.00 27.30 9.48
N SER A 107 6.40 26.19 9.09
CA SER A 107 5.09 25.71 9.53
C SER A 107 5.05 24.20 9.62
N HIS A 108 3.94 23.65 10.10
CA HIS A 108 3.72 22.19 10.23
C HIS A 108 4.08 21.42 8.96
N VAL A 109 4.89 20.39 9.09
CA VAL A 109 5.25 19.49 7.98
C VAL A 109 4.18 18.41 7.81
N ARG A 110 3.16 18.68 7.00
CA ARG A 110 2.02 17.78 6.79
C ARG A 110 2.23 16.80 5.66
N GLY A 111 3.03 17.16 4.67
CA GLY A 111 3.40 16.29 3.58
C GLY A 111 4.75 15.64 3.83
N LEU A 112 4.84 14.30 3.84
CA LEU A 112 6.09 13.59 4.04
C LEU A 112 6.01 12.22 3.33
N ALA A 113 6.96 11.93 2.43
CA ALA A 113 7.03 10.63 1.77
C ALA A 113 8.42 10.30 1.25
N PHE A 114 8.84 9.06 1.41
CA PHE A 114 10.04 8.52 0.77
C PHE A 114 9.80 8.19 -0.69
N ASN A 115 10.85 8.34 -1.49
CA ASN A 115 10.82 7.94 -2.89
C ASN A 115 10.78 6.40 -3.00
N PRO A 116 9.85 5.82 -3.76
CA PRO A 116 9.72 4.37 -3.87
C PRO A 116 10.85 3.69 -4.65
N PHE A 117 11.67 4.45 -5.38
CA PHE A 117 12.79 3.93 -6.18
C PHE A 117 14.15 4.23 -5.55
N GLN A 118 14.25 5.35 -4.85
CA GLN A 118 15.48 5.82 -4.22
C GLN A 118 15.20 6.08 -2.75
N ALA A 119 15.48 5.08 -1.93
CA ALA A 119 15.17 5.10 -0.50
C ALA A 119 15.89 6.23 0.28
N ASN A 120 16.96 6.78 -0.28
CA ASN A 120 17.68 7.93 0.26
C ASN A 120 16.99 9.28 -0.03
N LEU A 121 15.99 9.32 -0.90
CA LEU A 121 15.27 10.55 -1.19
C LEU A 121 13.98 10.66 -0.40
N LEU A 122 13.85 11.75 0.34
CA LEU A 122 12.66 12.10 1.11
C LEU A 122 12.12 13.43 0.58
N ALA A 123 10.79 13.53 0.42
CA ALA A 123 10.11 14.78 0.14
C ALA A 123 9.35 15.26 1.37
N SER A 124 9.43 16.55 1.68
CA SER A 124 8.65 17.20 2.74
C SER A 124 7.93 18.43 2.21
N GLY A 125 6.70 18.61 2.66
CA GLY A 125 5.84 19.74 2.28
C GLY A 125 5.22 20.39 3.51
N ALA A 126 5.22 21.71 3.51
CA ALA A 126 4.69 22.52 4.60
C ALA A 126 3.82 23.69 4.07
N GLY A 127 3.61 24.72 4.89
CA GLY A 127 2.90 25.91 4.49
C GLY A 127 3.54 26.66 3.33
N ASP A 128 2.79 27.62 2.78
CA ASP A 128 3.26 28.47 1.69
C ASP A 128 3.76 27.74 0.43
N ASN A 129 3.25 26.51 0.18
CA ASN A 129 3.72 25.61 -0.90
C ASN A 129 5.23 25.29 -0.80
N GLU A 130 5.80 25.34 0.39
CA GLU A 130 7.21 25.00 0.59
C GLU A 130 7.42 23.51 0.41
N LEU A 131 8.08 23.12 -0.70
CA LEU A 131 8.42 21.74 -1.02
C LEU A 131 9.94 21.58 -0.97
N CYS A 132 10.42 20.72 -0.10
CA CYS A 132 11.82 20.37 0.05
C CYS A 132 12.07 18.91 -0.31
N ILE A 133 13.17 18.65 -0.99
CA ILE A 133 13.66 17.31 -1.27
C ILE A 133 14.99 17.13 -0.55
N TRP A 134 15.08 16.03 0.20
CA TRP A 134 16.21 15.68 1.04
C TRP A 134 16.91 14.48 0.48
N ASP A 135 18.22 14.55 0.39
CA ASP A 135 19.07 13.39 0.12
C ASP A 135 19.67 12.91 1.44
N LEU A 136 19.28 11.73 1.85
CA LEU A 136 19.68 11.06 3.08
C LEU A 136 20.81 10.03 2.87
N THR A 137 21.60 10.18 1.81
CA THR A 137 22.79 9.34 1.61
C THR A 137 23.74 9.44 2.82
N ALA A 138 23.82 10.63 3.43
CA ALA A 138 24.44 10.85 4.73
C ALA A 138 23.38 11.34 5.73
N PRO A 139 22.66 10.44 6.45
CA PRO A 139 21.51 10.83 7.26
C PRO A 139 21.82 11.83 8.37
N ALA A 140 23.03 11.84 8.89
CA ALA A 140 23.49 12.79 9.91
C ALA A 140 23.67 14.23 9.36
N GLN A 141 23.87 14.39 8.06
CA GLN A 141 24.05 15.67 7.39
C GLN A 141 23.34 15.65 6.02
N PRO A 142 21.99 15.64 6.00
CA PRO A 142 21.24 15.55 4.76
C PRO A 142 21.44 16.79 3.90
N SER A 143 21.59 16.61 2.61
CA SER A 143 21.52 17.71 1.65
C SER A 143 20.06 18.00 1.28
N VAL A 144 19.70 19.26 1.15
CA VAL A 144 18.34 19.69 0.85
C VAL A 144 18.31 20.70 -0.30
N TYR A 145 17.34 20.55 -1.17
CA TYR A 145 17.01 21.56 -2.17
C TYR A 145 15.50 21.83 -2.18
N THR A 146 15.13 23.09 -2.37
CA THR A 146 13.74 23.52 -2.45
C THR A 146 13.29 23.51 -3.91
N VAL A 147 12.16 22.87 -4.19
CA VAL A 147 11.58 22.79 -5.53
C VAL A 147 10.63 23.95 -5.75
N GLY A 148 10.79 24.59 -6.93
CA GLY A 148 9.97 25.75 -7.24
C GLY A 148 10.48 26.97 -6.47
N GLY A 149 11.31 27.81 -7.10
CA GLY A 149 11.74 29.05 -6.47
C GLY A 149 10.51 29.82 -5.95
N ALA A 150 10.34 29.86 -4.66
CA ALA A 150 9.29 30.59 -3.97
C ALA A 150 9.44 32.08 -4.30
N LYS A 151 8.87 32.55 -5.39
CA LYS A 151 8.35 33.90 -5.43
C LYS A 151 7.03 33.83 -4.66
N PRO A 152 6.89 34.53 -3.53
CA PRO A 152 5.59 34.71 -2.93
C PRO A 152 4.69 35.22 -4.05
N SER A 153 3.74 34.39 -4.49
CA SER A 153 2.79 34.79 -5.51
C SER A 153 2.02 35.97 -4.95
N THR A 154 2.15 37.13 -5.56
CA THR A 154 1.41 38.36 -5.25
C THR A 154 -0.10 38.21 -5.42
N SER A 155 -0.57 37.05 -5.82
CA SER A 155 -1.97 36.64 -5.92
C SER A 155 -2.30 35.62 -4.81
N GLY A 156 -2.64 36.10 -3.65
CA GLY A 156 -3.28 35.54 -2.47
C GLY A 156 -3.78 34.09 -2.34
N SER A 157 -3.24 33.14 -3.07
CA SER A 157 -3.53 31.71 -2.95
C SER A 157 -2.28 30.91 -2.62
N SER A 158 -1.61 31.31 -1.53
CA SER A 158 -0.63 30.46 -0.89
C SER A 158 -1.38 29.33 -0.19
N GLY A 159 -1.38 28.15 -0.76
CA GLY A 159 -2.00 26.97 -0.16
C GLY A 159 -0.96 26.15 0.58
N ASP A 160 -1.28 25.74 1.81
CA ASP A 160 -0.45 24.80 2.55
C ASP A 160 -0.47 23.43 1.86
N ILE A 161 0.67 22.75 1.79
CA ILE A 161 0.74 21.37 1.35
C ILE A 161 0.18 20.48 2.48
N SER A 162 -0.95 19.83 2.22
CA SER A 162 -1.59 18.92 3.15
C SER A 162 -1.11 17.48 3.02
N HIS A 163 -0.80 17.07 1.80
CA HIS A 163 -0.34 15.72 1.49
C HIS A 163 0.59 15.71 0.28
N LEU A 164 1.47 14.73 0.21
CA LEU A 164 2.29 14.50 -0.97
C LEU A 164 2.50 13.01 -1.22
N ALA A 165 2.65 12.67 -2.50
CA ALA A 165 2.86 11.30 -2.92
C ALA A 165 3.77 11.22 -4.14
N TRP A 166 4.73 10.31 -4.10
CA TRP A 166 5.59 9.99 -5.23
C TRP A 166 4.86 9.12 -6.25
N ASN A 167 5.13 9.36 -7.53
CA ASN A 167 4.66 8.48 -8.59
C ASN A 167 5.29 7.10 -8.45
N ARG A 168 4.47 6.05 -8.63
CA ARG A 168 4.91 4.66 -8.45
C ARG A 168 5.60 4.05 -9.68
N LYS A 169 5.67 4.79 -10.80
CA LYS A 169 6.29 4.34 -12.07
C LYS A 169 7.43 5.23 -12.52
N VAL A 170 7.41 6.50 -12.13
CA VAL A 170 8.38 7.50 -12.58
C VAL A 170 9.02 8.15 -11.36
N SER A 171 10.31 7.88 -11.15
CA SER A 171 11.04 8.23 -9.92
C SER A 171 11.19 9.73 -9.64
N HIS A 172 11.07 10.56 -10.67
CA HIS A 172 11.26 12.01 -10.55
C HIS A 172 9.96 12.81 -10.55
N ILE A 173 8.81 12.16 -10.55
CA ILE A 173 7.49 12.80 -10.49
C ILE A 173 6.92 12.69 -9.08
N LEU A 174 6.50 13.84 -8.57
CA LEU A 174 5.88 14.00 -7.25
C LEU A 174 4.59 14.79 -7.41
N ALA A 175 3.56 14.44 -6.67
CA ALA A 175 2.35 15.24 -6.55
C ALA A 175 2.17 15.78 -5.13
N THR A 176 1.70 17.02 -5.03
CA THR A 176 1.34 17.67 -3.79
C THR A 176 -0.12 18.05 -3.81
N ALA A 177 -0.84 17.77 -2.73
CA ALA A 177 -2.21 18.22 -2.53
C ALA A 177 -2.21 19.43 -1.60
N GLY A 178 -2.90 20.50 -2.00
CA GLY A 178 -2.91 21.75 -1.29
C GLY A 178 -4.22 22.04 -0.55
N SER A 179 -4.16 22.84 0.48
CA SER A 179 -5.33 23.29 1.24
C SER A 179 -6.32 24.12 0.42
N SER A 180 -5.89 24.60 -0.76
CA SER A 180 -6.75 25.31 -1.72
C SER A 180 -7.61 24.37 -2.60
N GLY A 181 -7.57 23.07 -2.39
CA GLY A 181 -8.24 22.07 -3.24
C GLY A 181 -7.54 21.78 -4.56
N THR A 182 -6.32 22.30 -4.73
CA THR A 182 -5.52 22.10 -5.94
C THR A 182 -4.48 21.01 -5.72
N VAL A 183 -4.26 20.20 -6.74
CA VAL A 183 -3.17 19.22 -6.79
C VAL A 183 -2.15 19.72 -7.81
N SER A 184 -0.90 19.75 -7.41
CA SER A 184 0.22 20.16 -8.27
C SER A 184 1.15 18.98 -8.51
N VAL A 185 1.52 18.75 -9.75
CA VAL A 185 2.49 17.72 -10.15
C VAL A 185 3.81 18.36 -10.52
N TRP A 186 4.86 17.87 -9.91
CA TRP A 186 6.21 18.39 -10.00
C TRP A 186 7.14 17.41 -10.75
N ASP A 187 7.92 17.93 -11.64
CA ASP A 187 9.04 17.21 -12.24
C ASP A 187 10.35 17.68 -11.58
N LEU A 188 10.96 16.80 -10.83
CA LEU A 188 12.20 17.12 -10.10
C LEU A 188 13.42 17.22 -10.99
N LYS A 189 13.42 16.65 -12.20
CA LYS A 189 14.51 16.84 -13.17
C LYS A 189 14.54 18.27 -13.70
N SER A 190 13.37 18.81 -14.01
CA SER A 190 13.25 20.20 -14.46
C SER A 190 13.05 21.18 -13.32
N GLN A 191 12.88 20.69 -12.07
CA GLN A 191 12.62 21.46 -10.86
C GLN A 191 11.45 22.45 -10.98
N ARG A 192 10.41 22.06 -11.69
CA ARG A 192 9.25 22.90 -11.96
C ARG A 192 7.93 22.13 -11.82
N GLN A 193 6.90 22.87 -11.56
CA GLN A 193 5.53 22.41 -11.67
C GLN A 193 5.16 22.18 -13.14
N VAL A 194 4.64 20.99 -13.46
CA VAL A 194 4.26 20.59 -14.81
C VAL A 194 2.78 20.75 -15.04
N ILE A 195 1.96 20.28 -14.09
CA ILE A 195 0.49 20.28 -14.18
C ILE A 195 -0.06 20.74 -12.85
N SER A 196 -1.18 21.45 -12.89
CA SER A 196 -2.03 21.75 -11.74
C SER A 196 -3.47 21.49 -12.12
N PHE A 197 -4.18 20.77 -11.27
CA PHE A 197 -5.59 20.42 -11.45
C PHE A 197 -6.30 20.34 -10.10
N GLY A 198 -7.60 20.15 -10.10
CA GLY A 198 -8.41 20.05 -8.89
C GLY A 198 -9.62 20.98 -8.92
N GLN A 199 -10.33 21.05 -7.81
CA GLN A 199 -11.49 21.92 -7.70
C GLN A 199 -11.06 23.38 -7.52
N THR A 200 -11.00 24.13 -8.61
CA THR A 200 -10.97 25.59 -8.49
C THR A 200 -12.34 26.07 -8.05
N ALA A 201 -12.39 26.96 -7.08
CA ALA A 201 -13.62 27.55 -6.52
C ALA A 201 -14.49 28.36 -7.49
N SER A 202 -14.39 28.12 -8.80
CA SER A 202 -15.02 28.91 -9.86
C SER A 202 -16.35 28.38 -10.39
N SER A 203 -17.02 27.43 -9.73
CA SER A 203 -18.44 27.16 -10.02
C SER A 203 -19.34 27.99 -9.12
N ALA A 204 -19.33 29.31 -9.30
CA ALA A 204 -20.15 30.30 -8.62
C ALA A 204 -21.66 30.23 -9.02
N THR A 205 -22.24 29.04 -9.12
CA THR A 205 -23.67 28.89 -9.44
C THR A 205 -24.51 28.26 -8.33
N SER A 206 -23.92 27.96 -7.19
CA SER A 206 -24.71 27.55 -6.01
C SER A 206 -24.54 28.52 -4.87
N ASN A 207 -25.66 29.10 -4.38
CA ASN A 207 -25.79 29.93 -3.17
C ASN A 207 -25.45 29.16 -1.87
N ARG A 208 -24.57 28.17 -1.92
CA ARG A 208 -23.98 27.53 -0.74
C ARG A 208 -22.68 28.24 -0.40
N PRO A 209 -22.43 28.55 0.89
CA PRO A 209 -21.14 29.06 1.30
C PRO A 209 -20.08 28.09 0.78
N SER A 210 -19.08 28.63 0.09
CA SER A 210 -17.92 27.86 -0.37
C SER A 210 -17.20 27.32 0.85
N HIS A 211 -17.59 26.15 1.33
CA HIS A 211 -16.76 25.41 2.24
C HIS A 211 -15.46 25.11 1.49
N ASN A 212 -14.36 25.60 2.01
CA ASN A 212 -13.03 25.35 1.49
C ASN A 212 -12.85 23.83 1.39
N THR A 213 -13.03 23.28 0.19
CA THR A 213 -12.72 21.89 -0.07
C THR A 213 -11.20 21.79 -0.15
N THR A 214 -10.58 21.41 0.96
CA THR A 214 -9.15 21.15 1.00
C THR A 214 -8.89 19.78 0.36
N SER A 215 -7.86 19.65 -0.47
CA SER A 215 -7.41 18.34 -0.91
C SER A 215 -6.71 17.66 0.26
N ALA A 216 -7.30 16.60 0.80
CA ALA A 216 -6.80 15.95 1.99
C ALA A 216 -5.76 14.88 1.69
N ALA A 217 -5.96 14.12 0.60
CA ALA A 217 -5.15 12.97 0.29
C ALA A 217 -4.95 12.77 -1.20
N ILE A 218 -3.83 12.16 -1.56
CA ILE A 218 -3.53 11.77 -2.94
C ILE A 218 -2.85 10.40 -2.97
N ALA A 219 -3.28 9.53 -3.90
CA ALA A 219 -2.65 8.24 -4.13
C ALA A 219 -2.46 8.00 -5.63
N TRP A 220 -1.26 7.57 -6.02
CA TRP A 220 -0.97 7.22 -7.39
C TRP A 220 -1.39 5.80 -7.72
N HIS A 221 -1.83 5.60 -8.96
CA HIS A 221 -2.11 4.26 -9.48
C HIS A 221 -0.81 3.42 -9.52
N PRO A 222 -0.83 2.16 -9.05
CA PRO A 222 0.38 1.35 -8.94
C PRO A 222 0.97 0.94 -10.29
N LEU A 223 0.16 0.87 -11.36
CA LEU A 223 0.60 0.41 -12.67
C LEU A 223 0.64 1.51 -13.74
N GLU A 224 -0.17 2.57 -13.60
CA GLU A 224 -0.27 3.65 -14.59
C GLU A 224 0.28 4.97 -14.03
N ALA A 225 1.28 5.53 -14.73
CA ALA A 225 1.98 6.73 -14.28
C ALA A 225 1.14 8.01 -14.37
N THR A 226 0.08 8.02 -15.16
CA THR A 226 -0.74 9.22 -15.41
C THR A 226 -2.02 9.25 -14.59
N MET A 227 -2.33 8.18 -13.84
CA MET A 227 -3.56 8.10 -13.06
C MET A 227 -3.32 8.30 -11.57
N CYS A 228 -4.16 9.08 -10.93
CA CYS A 228 -4.15 9.28 -9.49
C CYS A 228 -5.57 9.45 -8.93
N LEU A 229 -5.71 9.16 -7.64
CA LEU A 229 -6.91 9.43 -6.84
C LEU A 229 -6.65 10.63 -5.95
N VAL A 230 -7.64 11.49 -5.81
CA VAL A 230 -7.62 12.65 -4.93
C VAL A 230 -8.84 12.60 -4.02
N GLY A 231 -8.59 12.64 -2.73
CA GLY A 231 -9.60 12.80 -1.70
C GLY A 231 -9.72 14.27 -1.32
N SER A 232 -10.95 14.75 -1.15
CA SER A 232 -11.21 16.11 -0.68
C SER A 232 -11.76 16.06 0.74
N ASP A 233 -11.12 16.77 1.66
CA ASP A 233 -11.62 16.94 3.02
C ASP A 233 -12.95 17.72 3.01
N GLY A 234 -13.88 17.34 3.86
CA GLY A 234 -15.20 17.93 3.94
C GLY A 234 -16.23 17.22 3.07
N TYR A 235 -16.93 17.97 2.23
CA TYR A 235 -18.05 17.43 1.41
C TYR A 235 -17.62 16.77 0.10
N GLY A 236 -16.35 16.48 -0.07
CA GLY A 236 -15.82 16.03 -1.34
C GLY A 236 -15.84 14.51 -1.52
N PRO A 237 -16.17 14.07 -2.72
CA PRO A 237 -16.01 12.67 -3.11
C PRO A 237 -14.55 12.33 -3.37
N LEU A 238 -14.24 11.04 -3.48
CA LEU A 238 -13.01 10.58 -4.12
C LEU A 238 -13.08 10.82 -5.63
N GLN A 239 -12.04 11.40 -6.19
CA GLN A 239 -11.96 11.71 -7.61
C GLN A 239 -10.79 10.99 -8.26
N MET A 240 -11.04 10.29 -9.35
CA MET A 240 -10.02 9.70 -10.20
C MET A 240 -9.65 10.65 -11.34
N TRP A 241 -8.37 10.92 -11.50
CA TRP A 241 -7.83 11.84 -12.49
C TRP A 241 -6.84 11.14 -13.42
N ASP A 242 -6.88 11.51 -14.72
CA ASP A 242 -5.84 11.19 -15.68
C ASP A 242 -5.13 12.48 -16.10
N LEU A 243 -3.83 12.54 -15.89
CA LEU A 243 -3.01 13.71 -16.19
C LEU A 243 -2.95 14.04 -17.69
N ARG A 244 -3.30 13.10 -18.56
CA ARG A 244 -3.42 13.35 -20.01
C ARG A 244 -4.60 14.29 -20.32
N HIS A 245 -5.61 14.31 -19.46
CA HIS A 245 -6.83 15.11 -19.59
C HIS A 245 -7.21 15.74 -18.24
N ALA A 246 -6.28 16.52 -17.66
CA ALA A 246 -6.43 17.11 -16.32
C ALA A 246 -7.43 18.29 -16.23
N VAL A 247 -8.46 18.31 -17.07
CA VAL A 247 -9.52 19.35 -17.06
C VAL A 247 -10.67 18.97 -16.13
N SER A 248 -10.99 17.67 -16.07
CA SER A 248 -12.05 17.12 -15.23
C SER A 248 -11.69 15.72 -14.75
N PRO A 249 -12.21 15.29 -13.58
CA PRO A 249 -12.01 13.92 -13.12
C PRO A 249 -12.68 12.93 -14.09
N ILE A 250 -12.04 11.77 -14.27
CA ILE A 250 -12.57 10.66 -15.06
C ILE A 250 -13.77 10.02 -14.36
N ALA A 251 -13.66 9.86 -13.06
CA ALA A 251 -14.69 9.26 -12.22
C ALA A 251 -14.74 9.96 -10.86
N THR A 252 -15.93 9.92 -10.27
CA THR A 252 -16.21 10.49 -8.95
C THR A 252 -16.93 9.44 -8.12
N TRP A 253 -16.38 9.11 -6.97
CA TRP A 253 -16.86 8.02 -6.11
C TRP A 253 -17.44 8.57 -4.82
N HIS A 254 -18.67 8.16 -4.52
CA HIS A 254 -19.41 8.56 -3.33
C HIS A 254 -19.62 7.33 -2.43
N GLY A 255 -19.26 7.41 -1.16
CA GLY A 255 -19.41 6.30 -0.21
C GLY A 255 -19.24 6.72 1.24
N HIS A 256 -18.37 7.70 1.53
CA HIS A 256 -18.35 8.36 2.82
C HIS A 256 -19.59 9.22 3.04
N ALA A 257 -19.95 9.50 4.29
CA ALA A 257 -21.10 10.33 4.61
C ALA A 257 -20.97 11.73 3.98
N MET A 258 -22.09 12.33 3.61
CA MET A 258 -22.11 13.57 2.80
C MET A 258 -21.36 14.78 3.40
N GLU A 259 -21.10 14.76 4.71
CA GLU A 259 -20.39 15.84 5.41
C GLU A 259 -18.99 15.41 5.88
N SER A 260 -18.55 14.23 5.49
CA SER A 260 -17.36 13.57 6.01
C SER A 260 -16.53 13.03 4.86
N GLY A 261 -15.80 13.88 4.17
CA GLY A 261 -14.93 13.47 3.08
C GLY A 261 -13.79 12.54 3.53
N PRO A 262 -13.13 11.88 2.58
CA PRO A 262 -11.97 11.04 2.87
C PRO A 262 -10.80 11.86 3.38
N MET A 263 -10.19 11.43 4.47
CA MET A 263 -9.00 12.04 5.08
C MET A 263 -7.71 11.43 4.55
N ALA A 264 -7.70 10.12 4.32
CA ALA A 264 -6.58 9.43 3.72
C ALA A 264 -7.06 8.45 2.66
N VAL A 265 -6.19 8.20 1.69
CA VAL A 265 -6.42 7.28 0.58
C VAL A 265 -5.13 6.54 0.29
N ASP A 266 -5.20 5.23 0.17
CA ASP A 266 -4.06 4.44 -0.27
C ASP A 266 -4.49 3.41 -1.32
N TRP A 267 -3.69 3.30 -2.37
CA TRP A 267 -3.92 2.36 -3.45
C TRP A 267 -3.16 1.07 -3.18
N CYS A 268 -3.84 -0.08 -3.28
CA CYS A 268 -3.21 -1.35 -3.05
C CYS A 268 -1.99 -1.54 -3.98
N PRO A 269 -0.79 -1.77 -3.43
CA PRO A 269 0.41 -1.95 -4.25
C PRO A 269 0.40 -3.28 -5.02
N HIS A 270 -0.37 -4.26 -4.56
CA HIS A 270 -0.41 -5.61 -5.11
C HIS A 270 -1.59 -5.85 -6.06
N ASP A 271 -2.66 -5.06 -5.95
CA ASP A 271 -3.83 -5.17 -6.82
C ASP A 271 -4.37 -3.77 -7.17
N SER A 272 -4.16 -3.36 -8.41
CA SER A 272 -4.58 -2.05 -8.91
C SER A 272 -6.11 -1.82 -8.91
N ARG A 273 -6.90 -2.87 -8.68
CA ARG A 273 -8.36 -2.78 -8.61
C ARG A 273 -8.87 -2.37 -7.23
N LEU A 274 -8.00 -2.37 -6.21
CA LEU A 274 -8.38 -2.11 -4.82
C LEU A 274 -7.79 -0.81 -4.31
N VAL A 275 -8.64 -0.04 -3.64
CA VAL A 275 -8.29 1.23 -2.99
C VAL A 275 -8.88 1.24 -1.59
N LEU A 276 -8.16 1.77 -0.63
CA LEU A 276 -8.68 2.08 0.70
C LEU A 276 -8.85 3.58 0.86
N SER A 277 -9.86 3.97 1.59
CA SER A 277 -10.04 5.33 2.06
C SER A 277 -10.57 5.34 3.49
N SER A 278 -10.05 6.24 4.30
CA SER A 278 -10.55 6.52 5.63
C SER A 278 -11.16 7.92 5.69
N GLY A 279 -12.15 8.12 6.55
CA GLY A 279 -12.89 9.37 6.58
C GLY A 279 -13.26 9.85 7.99
N LYS A 280 -13.80 11.06 8.04
CA LYS A 280 -14.33 11.67 9.27
C LYS A 280 -15.60 10.97 9.79
N ASP A 281 -16.20 10.09 8.99
CA ASP A 281 -17.33 9.26 9.40
C ASP A 281 -16.90 8.02 10.19
N GLY A 282 -15.62 7.91 10.52
CA GLY A 282 -15.05 6.79 11.26
C GLY A 282 -15.00 5.48 10.47
N ARG A 283 -15.30 5.52 9.16
CA ARG A 283 -15.30 4.32 8.33
C ARG A 283 -14.05 4.23 7.46
N THR A 284 -13.53 3.02 7.36
CA THR A 284 -12.53 2.66 6.37
C THR A 284 -13.18 1.82 5.29
N LEU A 285 -13.21 2.35 4.08
CA LEU A 285 -13.88 1.76 2.93
C LEU A 285 -12.88 1.15 1.96
N CYS A 286 -13.20 -0.06 1.50
CA CYS A 286 -12.50 -0.70 0.39
C CYS A 286 -13.29 -0.53 -0.90
N TRP A 287 -12.66 -0.02 -1.93
CA TRP A 287 -13.28 0.31 -3.21
C TRP A 287 -12.77 -0.59 -4.32
N ASN A 288 -13.66 -0.86 -5.27
CA ASN A 288 -13.27 -1.37 -6.57
C ASN A 288 -12.93 -0.19 -7.48
N ALA A 289 -11.66 -0.03 -7.85
CA ALA A 289 -11.18 1.08 -8.67
C ALA A 289 -11.77 1.10 -10.10
N GLN A 290 -12.23 -0.04 -10.62
CA GLN A 290 -12.80 -0.12 -11.95
C GLN A 290 -14.24 0.36 -12.00
N SER A 291 -15.04 0.00 -10.98
CA SER A 291 -16.46 0.37 -10.91
C SER A 291 -16.72 1.63 -10.08
N GLY A 292 -15.77 2.04 -9.23
CA GLY A 292 -15.97 3.14 -8.28
C GLY A 292 -16.96 2.82 -7.16
N THR A 293 -17.21 1.54 -6.90
CA THR A 293 -18.15 1.07 -5.87
C THR A 293 -17.44 0.60 -4.63
N VAL A 294 -18.06 0.81 -3.46
CA VAL A 294 -17.60 0.25 -2.20
C VAL A 294 -17.81 -1.26 -2.21
N THR A 295 -16.74 -2.01 -2.02
CA THR A 295 -16.77 -3.48 -1.98
C THR A 295 -16.94 -3.97 -0.55
N ALA A 296 -16.31 -3.31 0.41
CA ALA A 296 -16.38 -3.67 1.82
C ALA A 296 -16.13 -2.45 2.71
N THR A 297 -16.71 -2.46 3.91
CA THR A 297 -16.31 -1.59 5.02
C THR A 297 -15.40 -2.43 5.91
N ILE A 298 -14.14 -2.00 6.03
CA ILE A 298 -13.11 -2.77 6.75
C ILE A 298 -13.22 -2.49 8.24
N GLU A 299 -13.29 -1.22 8.60
CA GLU A 299 -13.38 -0.78 9.98
C GLU A 299 -14.45 0.28 10.14
N GLN A 300 -15.07 0.34 11.31
CA GLN A 300 -15.97 1.41 11.72
C GLN A 300 -15.61 1.83 13.15
N SER A 301 -14.80 2.88 13.25
CA SER A 301 -14.47 3.53 14.51
C SER A 301 -15.61 4.46 14.97
N SER A 302 -15.66 4.76 16.26
CA SER A 302 -16.55 5.77 16.82
C SER A 302 -16.13 7.20 16.46
N ASN A 303 -14.89 7.40 16.05
CA ASN A 303 -14.27 8.69 15.74
C ASN A 303 -13.63 8.72 14.34
N TRP A 304 -13.09 9.88 13.99
CA TRP A 304 -12.41 10.09 12.73
C TRP A 304 -11.22 9.17 12.56
N THR A 305 -11.10 8.56 11.38
CA THR A 305 -9.93 7.76 11.01
C THR A 305 -9.01 8.62 10.15
N PHE A 306 -7.84 8.96 10.68
CA PHE A 306 -6.92 9.93 10.08
C PHE A 306 -6.09 9.38 8.95
N ASP A 307 -5.63 8.13 9.06
CA ASP A 307 -4.75 7.52 8.08
C ASP A 307 -5.12 6.07 7.84
N VAL A 308 -4.84 5.63 6.63
CA VAL A 308 -4.98 4.23 6.21
C VAL A 308 -3.83 3.89 5.28
N GLN A 309 -3.20 2.76 5.52
CA GLN A 309 -2.09 2.28 4.71
C GLN A 309 -2.20 0.78 4.44
N TRP A 310 -1.98 0.39 3.20
CA TRP A 310 -1.78 -1.01 2.85
C TRP A 310 -0.43 -1.51 3.34
N SER A 311 -0.39 -2.74 3.79
CA SER A 311 0.90 -3.39 4.05
C SER A 311 1.67 -3.57 2.73
N PRO A 312 2.91 -3.08 2.64
CA PRO A 312 3.73 -3.28 1.45
C PRO A 312 4.19 -4.73 1.28
N ALA A 313 4.21 -5.51 2.36
CA ALA A 313 4.70 -6.89 2.36
C ALA A 313 3.57 -7.92 2.28
N ILE A 314 2.44 -7.69 2.95
CA ILE A 314 1.33 -8.63 3.04
C ILE A 314 0.09 -8.03 2.38
N PRO A 315 -0.31 -8.52 1.20
CA PRO A 315 -1.35 -7.90 0.38
C PRO A 315 -2.73 -7.81 1.05
N SER A 316 -3.02 -8.67 2.00
CA SER A 316 -4.32 -8.74 2.67
C SER A 316 -4.42 -7.90 3.94
N LEU A 317 -3.36 -7.19 4.34
CA LEU A 317 -3.35 -6.40 5.57
C LEU A 317 -3.37 -4.90 5.28
N ALA A 318 -4.14 -4.18 6.10
CA ALA A 318 -4.11 -2.72 6.17
C ALA A 318 -3.99 -2.27 7.62
N ALA A 319 -3.36 -1.11 7.81
CA ALA A 319 -3.30 -0.44 9.10
C ALA A 319 -4.13 0.83 9.04
N THR A 320 -4.83 1.14 10.13
CA THR A 320 -5.62 2.37 10.30
C THR A 320 -5.28 3.02 11.64
N CYS A 321 -5.44 4.34 11.71
CA CYS A 321 -5.33 5.06 12.96
C CYS A 321 -6.51 6.02 13.15
N SER A 322 -7.06 6.06 14.37
CA SER A 322 -8.26 6.80 14.72
C SER A 322 -7.97 7.91 15.75
N PHE A 323 -8.88 8.87 15.83
CA PHE A 323 -8.81 10.00 16.78
C PHE A 323 -8.90 9.55 18.25
N ASP A 324 -9.47 8.41 18.52
CA ASP A 324 -9.55 7.82 19.86
C ASP A 324 -8.20 7.25 20.37
N GLY A 325 -7.14 7.43 19.61
CA GLY A 325 -5.80 6.94 19.93
C GLY A 325 -5.60 5.46 19.63
N THR A 326 -6.53 4.82 18.93
CA THR A 326 -6.40 3.43 18.53
C THR A 326 -5.67 3.30 17.20
N VAL A 327 -4.81 2.29 17.11
CA VAL A 327 -4.17 1.85 15.88
C VAL A 327 -4.59 0.41 15.65
N SER A 328 -5.24 0.15 14.54
CA SER A 328 -5.75 -1.18 14.19
C SER A 328 -5.01 -1.74 12.98
N VAL A 329 -4.80 -3.05 12.99
CA VAL A 329 -4.29 -3.80 11.84
C VAL A 329 -5.34 -4.82 11.44
N GLU A 330 -5.95 -4.60 10.28
CA GLU A 330 -7.10 -5.36 9.82
C GLU A 330 -6.76 -6.23 8.61
N GLN A 331 -7.30 -7.44 8.60
CA GLN A 331 -7.27 -8.27 7.42
C GLN A 331 -8.40 -7.90 6.48
N ILE A 332 -8.06 -7.59 5.24
CA ILE A 332 -9.04 -7.25 4.21
C ILE A 332 -9.67 -8.51 3.67
N VAL A 333 -10.90 -8.76 4.10
CA VAL A 333 -11.74 -9.85 3.63
C VAL A 333 -12.83 -9.26 2.74
N LEU A 334 -12.75 -9.55 1.46
CA LEU A 334 -13.82 -9.16 0.53
C LEU A 334 -14.91 -10.22 0.54
N PRO A 335 -16.20 -9.84 0.59
CA PRO A 335 -17.30 -10.79 0.54
C PRO A 335 -17.25 -11.55 -0.78
N LEU A 336 -17.08 -12.86 -0.71
CA LEU A 336 -17.35 -13.76 -1.84
C LEU A 336 -18.88 -13.77 -1.99
N VAL A 337 -19.40 -13.20 -3.04
CA VAL A 337 -20.84 -13.32 -3.36
C VAL A 337 -21.05 -14.78 -3.74
N GLU A 338 -21.51 -15.59 -2.80
CA GLU A 338 -22.11 -16.88 -3.12
C GLU A 338 -23.35 -16.58 -3.97
N GLU A 339 -23.37 -17.08 -5.19
CA GLU A 339 -24.58 -17.10 -6.02
C GLU A 339 -25.62 -18.00 -5.33
N THR A 340 -26.33 -17.45 -4.35
CA THR A 340 -27.61 -18.04 -3.95
C THR A 340 -28.58 -17.78 -5.10
N ALA A 341 -28.82 -18.83 -5.86
CA ALA A 341 -29.73 -18.88 -7.00
C ALA A 341 -31.18 -18.65 -6.59
N ALA A 342 -31.52 -17.44 -6.14
CA ALA A 342 -32.91 -17.05 -5.88
C ALA A 342 -33.03 -15.53 -5.92
N SER A 343 -33.12 -14.99 -7.12
CA SER A 343 -33.91 -13.85 -7.62
C SER A 343 -33.19 -13.17 -8.79
N ALA A 344 -33.26 -13.82 -9.93
CA ALA A 344 -32.92 -13.23 -11.21
C ALA A 344 -34.07 -12.32 -11.66
N THR A 345 -34.06 -11.04 -11.26
CA THR A 345 -34.75 -9.98 -11.95
C THR A 345 -33.88 -8.73 -11.93
N SER A 346 -33.27 -8.46 -13.11
CA SER A 346 -32.68 -7.19 -13.53
C SER A 346 -31.70 -6.50 -12.58
N ALA A 347 -30.46 -7.02 -12.50
CA ALA A 347 -29.29 -6.19 -12.21
C ALA A 347 -28.13 -6.77 -13.00
N THR A 348 -27.40 -5.94 -13.71
CA THR A 348 -26.11 -6.26 -14.33
C THR A 348 -25.25 -6.98 -13.31
N SER A 349 -25.06 -8.29 -13.49
CA SER A 349 -24.29 -9.12 -12.56
C SER A 349 -22.81 -8.69 -12.61
N ALA A 350 -22.45 -7.78 -11.73
CA ALA A 350 -21.05 -7.46 -11.50
C ALA A 350 -20.38 -8.73 -10.93
N LYS A 351 -19.43 -9.30 -11.66
CA LYS A 351 -18.61 -10.41 -11.19
C LYS A 351 -18.01 -10.03 -9.84
N PRO A 352 -18.03 -10.95 -8.84
CA PRO A 352 -17.39 -10.71 -7.56
C PRO A 352 -15.91 -10.37 -7.76
N LEU A 353 -15.46 -9.34 -7.06
CA LEU A 353 -14.06 -8.92 -7.10
C LEU A 353 -13.24 -9.88 -6.23
N ILE A 354 -12.55 -10.81 -6.87
CA ILE A 354 -11.61 -11.70 -6.17
C ILE A 354 -10.26 -10.99 -6.15
N PRO A 355 -9.68 -10.71 -4.95
CA PRO A 355 -8.36 -10.11 -4.84
C PRO A 355 -7.29 -10.97 -5.52
N SER A 356 -6.21 -10.32 -5.97
CA SER A 356 -5.13 -11.01 -6.69
C SER A 356 -4.46 -12.09 -5.84
N TRP A 357 -4.40 -11.92 -4.52
CA TRP A 357 -3.80 -12.89 -3.59
C TRP A 357 -4.68 -14.09 -3.27
N HIS A 358 -5.99 -14.03 -3.56
CA HIS A 358 -6.90 -15.18 -3.46
C HIS A 358 -7.04 -15.95 -4.78
N ALA A 359 -6.57 -15.38 -5.88
CA ALA A 359 -6.58 -16.07 -7.16
C ALA A 359 -5.49 -17.13 -7.17
N ALA A 360 -5.87 -18.37 -7.47
CA ALA A 360 -4.91 -19.46 -7.62
C ALA A 360 -3.80 -19.03 -8.61
N PRO A 361 -2.53 -19.23 -8.26
CA PRO A 361 -1.40 -18.84 -9.13
C PRO A 361 -1.40 -19.62 -10.44
N VAL A 362 -1.97 -20.82 -10.42
CA VAL A 362 -2.10 -21.69 -11.58
C VAL A 362 -3.52 -22.22 -11.63
N THR A 363 -4.18 -22.08 -12.76
CA THR A 363 -5.46 -22.73 -13.02
C THR A 363 -5.28 -23.76 -14.13
N ALA A 364 -5.71 -24.97 -13.88
CA ALA A 364 -5.69 -26.04 -14.87
C ALA A 364 -7.10 -26.60 -15.07
N HIS A 365 -7.54 -26.69 -16.31
CA HIS A 365 -8.83 -27.26 -16.69
C HIS A 365 -8.65 -28.33 -17.74
N LEU A 366 -9.32 -29.46 -17.53
CA LEU A 366 -9.43 -30.50 -18.57
C LEU A 366 -10.46 -30.02 -19.59
N ALA A 367 -10.03 -29.89 -20.84
CA ALA A 367 -10.88 -29.57 -21.98
C ALA A 367 -11.33 -30.83 -22.71
N PHE A 368 -12.41 -30.71 -23.49
CA PHE A 368 -12.93 -31.77 -24.30
C PHE A 368 -11.87 -32.29 -25.31
N GLY A 369 -11.75 -33.61 -25.52
CA GLY A 369 -10.75 -34.18 -26.40
C GLY A 369 -9.39 -34.48 -25.76
N GLY A 370 -9.32 -34.59 -24.42
CA GLY A 370 -8.09 -34.98 -23.72
C GLY A 370 -7.00 -33.91 -23.73
N SER A 371 -7.40 -32.62 -23.78
CA SER A 371 -6.47 -31.50 -23.68
C SER A 371 -6.51 -30.91 -22.25
N LEU A 372 -5.34 -30.59 -21.69
CA LEU A 372 -5.18 -29.86 -20.46
C LEU A 372 -4.82 -28.41 -20.79
N ALA A 373 -5.70 -27.48 -20.43
CA ALA A 373 -5.40 -26.06 -20.50
C ALA A 373 -4.87 -25.60 -19.14
N ALA A 374 -3.61 -25.24 -19.07
CA ALA A 374 -3.00 -24.66 -17.88
C ALA A 374 -2.69 -23.18 -18.12
N SER A 375 -3.14 -22.30 -17.22
CA SER A 375 -2.77 -20.89 -17.23
C SER A 375 -1.99 -20.56 -15.97
N HIS A 376 -0.83 -19.96 -16.13
CA HIS A 376 -0.02 -19.44 -15.06
C HIS A 376 -0.18 -17.93 -15.01
N ARG A 377 -0.56 -17.40 -13.85
CA ARG A 377 -0.70 -15.95 -13.63
C ARG A 377 0.65 -15.37 -13.21
N GLN A 378 1.61 -15.32 -14.14
CA GLN A 378 2.71 -14.36 -14.02
C GLN A 378 2.33 -13.12 -14.81
N ALA A 379 2.82 -11.95 -14.35
CA ALA A 379 2.48 -10.63 -14.90
C ALA A 379 2.28 -10.65 -16.43
N ALA A 380 1.22 -9.98 -16.86
CA ALA A 380 0.76 -9.89 -18.26
C ALA A 380 1.86 -9.95 -19.34
N PRO A 381 1.64 -10.70 -20.46
CA PRO A 381 0.36 -11.22 -20.94
C PRO A 381 0.05 -12.64 -20.44
N PHE A 382 -1.24 -12.96 -20.29
CA PHE A 382 -1.69 -14.31 -19.95
C PHE A 382 -1.18 -15.32 -20.98
N THR A 383 -0.35 -16.26 -20.55
CA THR A 383 0.02 -17.42 -21.38
C THR A 383 -0.84 -18.61 -20.98
N VAL A 384 -1.60 -19.14 -21.92
CA VAL A 384 -2.32 -20.39 -21.75
C VAL A 384 -1.52 -21.47 -22.48
N ALA A 385 -0.99 -22.40 -21.72
CA ALA A 385 -0.35 -23.59 -22.31
C ALA A 385 -1.40 -24.67 -22.51
N LEU A 386 -1.56 -25.13 -23.76
CA LEU A 386 -2.42 -26.26 -24.10
C LEU A 386 -1.54 -27.51 -24.20
N HIS A 387 -1.79 -28.44 -23.31
CA HIS A 387 -1.14 -29.74 -23.33
C HIS A 387 -2.13 -30.80 -23.86
N ALA A 388 -1.81 -31.48 -24.92
CA ALA A 388 -2.57 -32.66 -25.34
C ALA A 388 -2.23 -33.81 -24.37
N VAL A 389 -3.21 -34.24 -23.60
CA VAL A 389 -3.08 -35.44 -22.77
C VAL A 389 -3.34 -36.63 -23.68
N ALA A 390 -2.40 -36.98 -24.53
CA ALA A 390 -2.41 -38.21 -25.29
C ALA A 390 -1.91 -39.34 -24.37
N ALA A 391 -2.84 -39.96 -23.65
CA ALA A 391 -2.51 -41.19 -22.95
C ALA A 391 -2.34 -42.31 -24.00
N GLU A 392 -1.12 -42.58 -24.40
CA GLU A 392 -0.83 -43.84 -25.06
C GLU A 392 -1.20 -45.02 -24.13
N ARG A 393 -1.69 -46.12 -24.68
CA ARG A 393 -2.14 -47.29 -23.88
C ARG A 393 -1.08 -47.79 -22.87
N GLY A 394 0.20 -47.55 -23.14
CA GLY A 394 1.29 -47.86 -22.23
C GLY A 394 1.38 -46.93 -21.00
N GLN A 395 0.93 -45.69 -21.11
CA GLN A 395 0.93 -44.73 -20.02
C GLN A 395 -0.25 -44.93 -19.07
N LEU A 396 -1.41 -45.35 -19.58
CA LEU A 396 -2.55 -45.80 -18.78
C LEU A 396 -2.18 -46.98 -17.87
N ALA A 397 -1.47 -47.98 -18.41
CA ALA A 397 -0.97 -49.09 -17.62
C ALA A 397 0.10 -48.71 -16.59
N ALA A 398 0.87 -47.64 -16.84
CA ALA A 398 1.81 -47.11 -15.87
C ALA A 398 1.09 -46.35 -14.75
N VAL A 399 0.05 -45.56 -15.06
CA VAL A 399 -0.80 -44.87 -14.08
C VAL A 399 -1.61 -45.87 -13.24
N GLU A 400 -2.15 -46.94 -13.85
CA GLU A 400 -2.84 -48.03 -13.12
C GLU A 400 -1.90 -48.72 -12.14
N ARG A 401 -0.68 -49.05 -12.55
CA ARG A 401 0.35 -49.63 -11.67
C ARG A 401 0.75 -48.68 -10.55
N LEU A 402 0.77 -47.40 -10.82
CA LEU A 402 1.07 -46.33 -9.83
C LEU A 402 -0.05 -46.22 -8.83
N LEU A 403 -1.30 -46.27 -9.28
CA LEU A 403 -2.48 -46.30 -8.42
C LEU A 403 -2.54 -47.59 -7.58
N GLU A 404 -2.12 -48.74 -8.15
CA GLU A 404 -2.01 -49.97 -7.39
C GLU A 404 -0.88 -49.97 -6.37
N THR A 405 0.22 -49.27 -6.61
CA THR A 405 1.32 -49.10 -5.65
C THR A 405 0.99 -48.03 -4.57
N LEU A 406 0.07 -47.13 -4.87
CA LEU A 406 -0.41 -46.11 -3.93
C LEU A 406 -1.64 -46.55 -3.10
N GLN A 407 -2.24 -47.74 -3.33
CA GLN A 407 -3.22 -48.38 -2.48
C GLN A 407 -2.55 -49.41 -1.56
N PRO A 408 -2.84 -49.45 -0.29
CA PRO A 408 -3.32 -48.46 0.66
C PRO A 408 -2.25 -48.13 1.72
N VAL A 409 -1.86 -46.97 1.83
CA VAL A 409 -1.18 -46.51 3.04
C VAL A 409 -2.26 -45.94 3.96
N ASP A 410 -2.81 -46.77 4.80
CA ASP A 410 -3.61 -46.37 5.93
C ASP A 410 -2.85 -45.32 6.74
N SER A 411 -3.45 -44.23 6.89
CA SER A 411 -3.39 -43.07 7.78
C SER A 411 -2.46 -43.08 9.00
N ALA A 412 -1.21 -43.54 8.90
CA ALA A 412 -0.22 -43.36 9.95
C ALA A 412 1.21 -43.38 9.40
N GLY A 413 1.71 -42.24 9.04
CA GLY A 413 3.13 -41.95 9.15
C GLY A 413 4.06 -42.69 8.19
N ASN A 414 4.12 -42.32 6.92
CA ASN A 414 5.29 -42.62 6.13
C ASN A 414 5.53 -41.59 4.99
N GLU A 415 5.77 -40.35 5.38
CA GLU A 415 6.33 -39.36 4.46
C GLU A 415 7.69 -39.79 3.91
N GLU A 416 8.50 -40.52 4.71
CA GLU A 416 9.78 -41.08 4.27
C GLU A 416 9.67 -42.17 3.21
N ALA A 417 8.72 -43.10 3.39
CA ALA A 417 8.51 -44.17 2.40
C ALA A 417 7.96 -43.64 1.06
N MET A 418 7.12 -42.58 1.10
CA MET A 418 6.64 -41.95 -0.11
C MET A 418 7.75 -41.21 -0.84
N ARG A 419 8.61 -40.53 -0.09
CA ARG A 419 9.80 -39.84 -0.64
C ARG A 419 10.76 -40.85 -1.33
N GLU A 420 11.00 -41.98 -0.72
CA GLU A 420 11.86 -43.01 -1.24
C GLU A 420 11.29 -43.63 -2.53
N VAL A 421 9.97 -43.81 -2.62
CA VAL A 421 9.27 -44.25 -3.85
C VAL A 421 9.36 -43.17 -4.94
N LEU A 422 9.15 -41.91 -4.62
CA LEU A 422 9.28 -40.79 -5.59
C LEU A 422 10.70 -40.67 -6.14
N GLU A 423 11.71 -40.76 -5.27
CA GLU A 423 13.14 -40.72 -5.67
C GLU A 423 13.53 -41.91 -6.51
N SER A 424 13.05 -43.10 -6.18
CA SER A 424 13.32 -44.32 -6.95
C SER A 424 12.71 -44.30 -8.37
N GLN A 425 11.49 -43.74 -8.49
CA GLN A 425 10.82 -43.59 -9.78
C GLN A 425 11.49 -42.49 -10.63
N LEU A 426 11.87 -41.37 -10.03
CA LEU A 426 12.62 -40.34 -10.72
C LEU A 426 13.95 -40.86 -11.28
N ALA A 427 14.71 -41.62 -10.48
CA ALA A 427 15.95 -42.25 -10.91
C ALA A 427 15.74 -43.24 -12.06
N GLN A 428 14.63 -44.00 -12.05
CA GLN A 428 14.29 -44.96 -13.07
C GLN A 428 13.93 -44.29 -14.41
N HIS A 429 13.20 -43.19 -14.39
CA HIS A 429 12.84 -42.41 -15.59
C HIS A 429 14.04 -41.67 -16.16
N THR A 430 14.89 -41.09 -15.27
CA THR A 430 16.15 -40.45 -15.68
C THR A 430 17.09 -41.41 -16.37
N SER A 431 17.18 -42.68 -15.90
CA SER A 431 18.01 -43.70 -16.53
C SER A 431 17.51 -44.17 -17.90
N ARG A 432 16.22 -43.95 -18.20
CA ARG A 432 15.59 -44.34 -19.50
C ARG A 432 15.57 -43.21 -20.52
N SER A 433 16.10 -42.04 -20.22
CA SER A 433 16.02 -40.82 -21.06
C SER A 433 14.58 -40.42 -21.42
N ASP A 434 13.63 -40.70 -20.54
CA ASP A 434 12.23 -40.33 -20.71
C ASP A 434 11.99 -38.93 -20.12
N ASP A 435 12.21 -37.92 -20.96
CA ASP A 435 12.14 -36.51 -20.61
C ASP A 435 10.74 -36.08 -20.10
N TYR A 436 9.70 -36.78 -20.53
CA TYR A 436 8.33 -36.53 -20.10
C TYR A 436 8.04 -37.15 -18.73
N GLY A 437 8.47 -38.37 -18.49
CA GLY A 437 8.34 -39.03 -17.20
C GLY A 437 9.10 -38.29 -16.10
N VAL A 438 10.29 -37.81 -16.40
CA VAL A 438 11.10 -37.00 -15.46
C VAL A 438 10.35 -35.74 -15.03
N ARG A 439 9.78 -34.97 -15.96
CA ARG A 439 9.02 -33.75 -15.63
C ARG A 439 7.77 -33.99 -14.81
N VAL A 440 7.06 -35.08 -15.06
CA VAL A 440 5.87 -35.46 -14.25
C VAL A 440 6.27 -35.79 -12.84
N TRP A 441 7.36 -36.51 -12.64
CA TRP A 441 7.83 -36.89 -11.30
C TRP A 441 8.46 -35.70 -10.53
N GLU A 442 9.20 -34.82 -11.21
CA GLU A 442 9.66 -33.56 -10.63
C GLU A 442 8.49 -32.67 -10.17
N THR A 443 7.41 -32.64 -10.97
CA THR A 443 6.20 -31.85 -10.59
C THR A 443 5.50 -32.46 -9.38
N MET A 444 5.44 -33.79 -9.29
CA MET A 444 4.88 -34.46 -8.11
C MET A 444 5.72 -34.26 -6.86
N GLN A 445 7.05 -34.22 -6.99
CA GLN A 445 7.96 -33.96 -5.88
C GLN A 445 7.85 -32.50 -5.36
N LEU A 446 7.43 -31.56 -6.20
CA LEU A 446 7.16 -30.16 -5.82
C LEU A 446 5.77 -29.95 -5.21
N LEU A 447 4.86 -30.87 -5.41
CA LEU A 447 3.49 -30.81 -4.90
C LEU A 447 3.30 -31.49 -3.55
N TRP A 448 4.29 -32.24 -3.12
CA TRP A 448 4.41 -32.91 -1.83
C TRP A 448 5.54 -32.29 -0.97
#